data_3454a8751394fdd70f395a5a371f886e
#
_entry.id   3454a8751394fdd70f395a5a371f886e
#
_cell.length_a   1.000
_cell.length_b   1.000
_cell.length_c   1.000
_cell.angle_alpha   90.00
_cell.angle_beta   90.00
_cell.angle_gamma   90.00
#
_symmetry.space_group_name_H-M   'P 1'
#
loop_
_entity.id
_entity.type
_entity.pdbx_description
1 polymer ?
#
loop_
_entity_poly.entity_id
_entity_poly.type
_entity_poly.pdbx_seq_one_letter_code
_entity_poly.pdbx_strand_id
1 'polypeptide(L)'
;MPGGKIAVYSGMLEVTKNTNGLAAVMGHEIAHAVAKHSIERASRSLLVEKGTWLVDVFSGGKLSQLNRATKMDTVGLLQQIGLMNPFTRKQESEADYLGLIFSSLSGHDIRETTKFWERMKEVNKGKEPPEFLNTHPSSKNRIENINNWLSEIIVDYPPIKT
;
A
#
# COMPACT_ATOMS: atom_id res chain seq x y z
N MET A 1 6.19 6.07 4.32
CA MET A 1 6.20 7.51 4.75
C MET A 1 7.30 8.25 3.97
N PRO A 2 7.15 9.56 3.69
CA PRO A 2 8.20 10.33 3.04
C PRO A 2 9.51 10.30 3.86
N GLY A 3 10.66 10.38 3.17
CA GLY A 3 11.97 10.36 3.82
C GLY A 3 12.47 8.99 4.28
N GLY A 4 11.93 7.91 3.73
CA GLY A 4 12.38 6.54 4.03
C GLY A 4 12.01 6.03 5.43
N LYS A 5 11.13 6.73 6.14
CA LYS A 5 10.65 6.30 7.46
C LYS A 5 9.55 5.26 7.31
N ILE A 6 9.65 4.20 8.11
CA ILE A 6 8.64 3.14 8.22
C ILE A 6 8.05 3.21 9.62
N ALA A 7 6.73 3.10 9.72
CA ALA A 7 6.03 2.97 10.98
C ALA A 7 5.32 1.61 11.00
N VAL A 8 5.48 0.88 12.10
CA VAL A 8 4.78 -0.39 12.33
C VAL A 8 3.81 -0.17 13.48
N TYR A 9 2.53 -0.40 13.22
CA TYR A 9 1.50 -0.33 14.26
C TYR A 9 1.66 -1.49 15.24
N SER A 10 1.52 -1.23 16.54
CA SER A 10 1.66 -2.28 17.58
C SER A 10 0.73 -3.47 17.35
N GLY A 11 -0.51 -3.22 16.92
CA GLY A 11 -1.46 -4.28 16.56
C GLY A 11 -1.01 -5.17 15.40
N MET A 12 -0.09 -4.69 14.55
CA MET A 12 0.49 -5.49 13.46
C MET A 12 1.37 -6.62 14.02
N LEU A 13 2.02 -6.41 15.18
CA LEU A 13 2.88 -7.42 15.80
C LEU A 13 2.08 -8.67 16.20
N GLU A 14 0.81 -8.52 16.55
CA GLU A 14 -0.08 -9.64 16.84
C GLU A 14 -0.39 -10.49 15.62
N VAL A 15 -0.39 -9.88 14.42
CA VAL A 15 -0.66 -10.55 13.15
C VAL A 15 0.62 -11.16 12.56
N THR A 16 1.75 -10.46 12.68
CA THR A 16 3.04 -10.96 12.18
C THR A 16 3.53 -12.19 12.93
N LYS A 17 3.23 -12.31 14.22
CA LYS A 17 3.54 -13.46 15.09
C LYS A 17 5.03 -13.70 15.37
N ASN A 18 5.89 -13.52 14.37
CA ASN A 18 7.31 -13.82 14.45
C ASN A 18 8.14 -12.89 13.56
N THR A 19 9.45 -13.02 13.63
CA THR A 19 10.41 -12.20 12.85
C THR A 19 10.22 -12.32 11.35
N ASN A 20 9.89 -13.51 10.83
CA ASN A 20 9.68 -13.70 9.40
C ASN A 20 8.39 -13.02 8.92
N GLY A 21 7.32 -13.06 9.73
CA GLY A 21 6.10 -12.32 9.44
C GLY A 21 6.31 -10.80 9.51
N LEU A 22 7.14 -10.33 10.45
CA LEU A 22 7.52 -8.92 10.52
C LEU A 22 8.38 -8.52 9.31
N ALA A 23 9.33 -9.37 8.90
CA ALA A 23 10.15 -9.16 7.71
C ALA A 23 9.30 -9.07 6.44
N ALA A 24 8.24 -9.87 6.31
CA ALA A 24 7.31 -9.78 5.19
C ALA A 24 6.66 -8.38 5.09
N VAL A 25 6.19 -7.82 6.22
CA VAL A 25 5.61 -6.48 6.27
C VAL A 25 6.67 -5.41 5.98
N MET A 26 7.84 -5.50 6.62
CA MET A 26 8.92 -4.56 6.43
C MET A 26 9.44 -4.57 5.00
N GLY A 27 9.61 -5.74 4.40
CA GLY A 27 10.02 -5.89 3.00
C GLY A 27 9.04 -5.22 2.05
N HIS A 28 7.75 -5.40 2.27
CA HIS A 28 6.68 -4.75 1.51
C HIS A 28 6.74 -3.21 1.62
N GLU A 29 6.90 -2.66 2.83
CA GLU A 29 7.04 -1.22 3.05
C GLU A 29 8.31 -0.65 2.42
N ILE A 30 9.44 -1.37 2.51
CA ILE A 30 10.69 -1.01 1.85
C ILE A 30 10.50 -1.00 0.34
N ALA A 31 9.79 -1.98 -0.22
CA ALA A 31 9.48 -2.04 -1.64
C ALA A 31 8.68 -0.82 -2.11
N HIS A 32 7.67 -0.39 -1.36
CA HIS A 32 6.95 0.86 -1.65
C HIS A 32 7.87 2.09 -1.66
N ALA A 33 8.84 2.15 -0.76
CA ALA A 33 9.80 3.25 -0.68
C ALA A 33 10.79 3.22 -1.87
N VAL A 34 11.33 2.06 -2.20
CA VAL A 34 12.28 1.86 -3.31
C VAL A 34 11.62 2.12 -4.65
N ALA A 35 10.41 1.61 -4.88
CA ALA A 35 9.61 1.84 -6.08
C ALA A 35 9.00 3.26 -6.14
N LYS A 36 9.21 4.10 -5.11
CA LYS A 36 8.71 5.48 -5.02
C LYS A 36 7.18 5.62 -5.12
N HIS A 37 6.44 4.60 -4.73
CA HIS A 37 4.98 4.57 -4.82
C HIS A 37 4.32 5.72 -4.06
N SER A 38 4.88 6.14 -2.92
CA SER A 38 4.39 7.29 -2.16
C SER A 38 4.57 8.61 -2.91
N ILE A 39 5.66 8.76 -3.67
CA ILE A 39 5.91 9.94 -4.50
C ILE A 39 4.93 9.98 -5.68
N GLU A 40 4.73 8.85 -6.34
CA GLU A 40 3.77 8.73 -7.44
C GLU A 40 2.34 9.04 -6.97
N ARG A 41 1.95 8.55 -5.78
CA ARG A 41 0.66 8.87 -5.17
C ARG A 41 0.52 10.36 -4.89
N ALA A 42 1.52 11.00 -4.30
CA ALA A 42 1.53 12.43 -4.04
C ALA A 42 1.46 13.26 -5.34
N SER A 43 2.18 12.85 -6.37
CA SER A 43 2.15 13.51 -7.70
C SER A 43 0.76 13.41 -8.34
N ARG A 44 0.10 12.25 -8.25
CA ARG A 44 -1.28 12.09 -8.73
C ARG A 44 -2.27 12.99 -7.99
N SER A 45 -2.13 13.13 -6.67
CA SER A 45 -2.96 14.03 -5.88
C SER A 45 -2.79 15.49 -6.30
N LEU A 46 -1.55 15.92 -6.56
CA LEU A 46 -1.27 17.26 -7.08
C LEU A 46 -1.86 17.48 -8.48
N LEU A 47 -1.82 16.47 -9.35
CA LEU A 47 -2.45 16.54 -10.68
C LEU A 47 -3.97 16.69 -10.59
N VAL A 48 -4.62 15.97 -9.68
CA VAL A 48 -6.07 16.10 -9.42
C VAL A 48 -6.38 17.50 -8.90
N GLU A 49 -5.62 18.01 -7.93
CA GLU A 49 -5.78 19.36 -7.38
C GLU A 49 -5.65 20.44 -8.46
N LYS A 50 -4.57 20.39 -9.25
CA LYS A 50 -4.33 21.34 -10.33
C LYS A 50 -5.37 21.21 -11.45
N GLY A 51 -5.77 19.96 -11.76
CA GLY A 51 -6.81 19.70 -12.76
C GLY A 51 -8.16 20.27 -12.33
N THR A 52 -8.58 20.11 -11.09
CA THR A 52 -9.83 20.67 -10.56
C THR A 52 -9.82 22.19 -10.55
N TRP A 53 -8.68 22.81 -10.19
CA TRP A 53 -8.50 24.26 -10.26
C TRP A 53 -8.65 24.77 -11.72
N LEU A 54 -7.99 24.11 -12.68
CA LEU A 54 -8.13 24.49 -14.10
C LEU A 54 -9.58 24.38 -14.58
N VAL A 55 -10.27 23.29 -14.27
CA VAL A 55 -11.68 23.11 -14.62
C VAL A 55 -12.54 24.23 -14.02
N ASP A 56 -12.29 24.60 -12.78
CA ASP A 56 -13.04 25.70 -12.15
C ASP A 56 -12.80 27.04 -12.87
N VAL A 57 -11.53 27.37 -13.16
CA VAL A 57 -11.17 28.58 -13.89
C VAL A 57 -11.78 28.60 -15.29
N PHE A 58 -11.63 27.54 -16.08
CA PHE A 58 -12.15 27.49 -17.45
C PHE A 58 -13.68 27.39 -17.53
N SER A 59 -14.34 26.90 -16.49
CA SER A 59 -15.80 26.89 -16.40
C SER A 59 -16.40 28.18 -15.87
N GLY A 60 -15.58 29.20 -15.60
CA GLY A 60 -16.03 30.48 -15.02
C GLY A 60 -16.48 30.34 -13.56
N GLY A 61 -15.84 29.48 -12.80
CA GLY A 61 -16.12 29.29 -11.34
C GLY A 61 -17.34 28.41 -11.06
N LYS A 62 -17.84 27.63 -12.02
CA LYS A 62 -19.03 26.79 -11.84
C LYS A 62 -18.84 25.72 -10.77
N LEU A 63 -17.63 25.15 -10.64
CA LEU A 63 -17.33 24.17 -9.60
C LEU A 63 -17.39 24.80 -8.22
N SER A 64 -16.79 25.98 -8.05
CA SER A 64 -16.84 26.74 -6.82
C SER A 64 -18.26 27.24 -6.48
N GLN A 65 -19.07 27.55 -7.49
CA GLN A 65 -20.49 27.89 -7.29
C GLN A 65 -21.28 26.68 -6.82
N LEU A 66 -21.06 25.50 -7.43
CA LEU A 66 -21.70 24.26 -7.02
C LEU A 66 -21.33 23.91 -5.58
N ASN A 67 -20.07 24.03 -5.20
CA ASN A 67 -19.61 23.80 -3.83
C ASN A 67 -20.32 24.71 -2.82
N ARG A 68 -20.50 25.99 -3.16
CA ARG A 68 -21.24 26.94 -2.31
C ARG A 68 -22.72 26.59 -2.22
N ALA A 69 -23.35 26.19 -3.32
CA ALA A 69 -24.78 25.84 -3.37
C ALA A 69 -25.08 24.54 -2.61
N THR A 70 -24.22 23.53 -2.72
CA THR A 70 -24.41 22.22 -2.10
C THR A 70 -23.78 22.10 -0.70
N LYS A 71 -23.02 23.10 -0.26
CA LYS A 71 -22.15 23.04 0.93
C LYS A 71 -21.17 21.85 0.92
N MET A 72 -20.93 21.28 -0.25
CA MET A 72 -19.94 20.20 -0.43
C MET A 72 -18.60 20.82 -0.84
N ASP A 73 -17.54 20.45 -0.14
CA ASP A 73 -16.17 20.73 -0.56
C ASP A 73 -15.69 19.64 -1.52
N THR A 74 -16.10 19.73 -2.80
CA THR A 74 -15.73 18.74 -3.82
C THR A 74 -14.23 18.73 -4.09
N VAL A 75 -13.52 19.86 -3.93
CA VAL A 75 -12.07 19.93 -4.06
C VAL A 75 -11.40 19.25 -2.88
N GLY A 76 -11.81 19.55 -1.66
CA GLY A 76 -11.32 18.87 -0.45
C GLY A 76 -11.64 17.38 -0.45
N LEU A 77 -12.83 16.98 -0.93
CA LEU A 77 -13.19 15.58 -1.09
C LEU A 77 -12.29 14.87 -2.11
N LEU A 78 -12.02 15.49 -3.25
CA LEU A 78 -11.11 14.93 -4.26
C LEU A 78 -9.66 14.86 -3.76
N GLN A 79 -9.21 15.86 -2.99
CA GLN A 79 -7.90 15.83 -2.32
C GLN A 79 -7.85 14.72 -1.28
N GLN A 80 -8.89 14.58 -0.46
CA GLN A 80 -8.98 13.52 0.54
C GLN A 80 -8.99 12.13 -0.10
N ILE A 81 -9.76 11.92 -1.16
CA ILE A 81 -9.76 10.69 -1.95
C ILE A 81 -8.37 10.47 -2.58
N GLY A 82 -7.73 11.50 -3.14
CA GLY A 82 -6.41 11.41 -3.74
C GLY A 82 -5.30 11.12 -2.75
N LEU A 83 -5.34 11.72 -1.54
CA LEU A 83 -4.34 11.53 -0.49
C LEU A 83 -4.56 10.24 0.31
N MET A 84 -5.83 9.86 0.53
CA MET A 84 -6.21 8.66 1.26
C MET A 84 -6.45 7.46 0.35
N ASN A 85 -6.38 7.64 -0.98
CA ASN A 85 -6.57 6.54 -1.91
C ASN A 85 -5.55 5.43 -1.63
N PRO A 86 -5.98 4.20 -1.44
CA PRO A 86 -5.06 3.09 -1.24
C PRO A 86 -4.12 2.97 -2.44
N PHE A 87 -2.98 2.34 -2.23
CA PHE A 87 -2.09 1.99 -3.33
C PHE A 87 -2.83 1.19 -4.40
N THR A 88 -2.49 1.39 -5.65
CA THR A 88 -3.13 0.65 -6.74
C THR A 88 -2.78 -0.82 -6.64
N ARG A 89 -3.65 -1.69 -7.17
CA ARG A 89 -3.38 -3.14 -7.22
C ARG A 89 -2.04 -3.47 -7.89
N LYS A 90 -1.62 -2.67 -8.88
CA LYS A 90 -0.32 -2.84 -9.54
C LYS A 90 0.83 -2.52 -8.58
N GLN A 91 0.75 -1.41 -7.85
CA GLN A 91 1.75 -1.02 -6.85
C GLN A 91 1.84 -2.03 -5.70
N GLU A 92 0.70 -2.55 -5.25
CA GLU A 92 0.66 -3.61 -4.23
C GLU A 92 1.32 -4.90 -4.72
N SER A 93 1.03 -5.31 -5.96
CA SER A 93 1.63 -6.50 -6.57
C SER A 93 3.15 -6.36 -6.74
N GLU A 94 3.62 -5.18 -7.16
CA GLU A 94 5.03 -4.87 -7.27
C GLU A 94 5.72 -4.84 -5.89
N ALA A 95 5.07 -4.25 -4.88
CA ALA A 95 5.59 -4.22 -3.51
C ALA A 95 5.62 -5.62 -2.88
N ASP A 96 4.65 -6.48 -3.17
CA ASP A 96 4.66 -7.87 -2.72
C ASP A 96 5.85 -8.63 -3.33
N TYR A 97 6.04 -8.54 -4.64
CA TYR A 97 7.12 -9.22 -5.34
C TYR A 97 8.51 -8.77 -4.85
N LEU A 98 8.76 -7.47 -4.83
CA LEU A 98 10.02 -6.91 -4.32
C LEU A 98 10.22 -7.19 -2.83
N GLY A 99 9.15 -7.12 -2.04
CA GLY A 99 9.20 -7.42 -0.61
C GLY A 99 9.59 -8.86 -0.30
N LEU A 100 9.12 -9.82 -1.12
CA LEU A 100 9.57 -11.21 -1.04
C LEU A 100 11.06 -11.34 -1.34
N ILE A 101 11.55 -10.67 -2.39
CA ILE A 101 12.99 -10.66 -2.73
C ILE A 101 13.81 -10.09 -1.56
N PHE A 102 13.45 -8.94 -1.01
CA PHE A 102 14.17 -8.32 0.10
C PHE A 102 14.17 -9.21 1.34
N SER A 103 13.05 -9.84 1.65
CA SER A 103 12.95 -10.76 2.78
C SER A 103 13.80 -12.01 2.58
N SER A 104 13.81 -12.59 1.37
CA SER A 104 14.64 -13.75 1.03
C SER A 104 16.13 -13.42 1.13
N LEU A 105 16.57 -12.33 0.48
CA LEU A 105 17.97 -11.89 0.52
C LEU A 105 18.47 -11.61 1.94
N SER A 106 17.58 -11.14 2.84
CA SER A 106 17.91 -10.91 4.24
C SER A 106 17.84 -12.16 5.13
N GLY A 107 17.60 -13.34 4.55
CA GLY A 107 17.65 -14.62 5.25
C GLY A 107 16.36 -14.99 5.98
N HIS A 108 15.24 -14.32 5.70
CA HIS A 108 13.94 -14.64 6.28
C HIS A 108 13.16 -15.66 5.45
N ASP A 109 12.36 -16.49 6.13
CA ASP A 109 11.48 -17.45 5.45
C ASP A 109 10.28 -16.72 4.82
N ILE A 110 10.34 -16.51 3.51
CA ILE A 110 9.31 -15.79 2.74
C ILE A 110 7.97 -16.53 2.67
N ARG A 111 7.90 -17.83 3.00
CA ARG A 111 6.65 -18.59 3.10
C ARG A 111 5.74 -18.06 4.19
N GLU A 112 6.30 -17.34 5.16
CA GLU A 112 5.54 -16.69 6.23
C GLU A 112 4.67 -15.53 5.70
N THR A 113 5.01 -14.95 4.54
CA THR A 113 4.21 -13.91 3.90
C THR A 113 2.80 -14.36 3.57
N THR A 114 2.63 -15.59 3.03
CA THR A 114 1.30 -16.18 2.80
C THR A 114 0.51 -16.31 4.09
N LYS A 115 1.14 -16.87 5.13
CA LYS A 115 0.49 -17.05 6.44
C LYS A 115 0.11 -15.72 7.08
N PHE A 116 0.93 -14.69 6.91
CA PHE A 116 0.61 -13.33 7.35
C PHE A 116 -0.69 -12.83 6.70
N TRP A 117 -0.83 -12.96 5.37
CA TRP A 117 -2.04 -12.53 4.68
C TRP A 117 -3.28 -13.37 5.02
N GLU A 118 -3.11 -14.66 5.29
CA GLU A 118 -4.18 -15.51 5.82
C GLU A 118 -4.66 -15.03 7.19
N ARG A 119 -3.75 -14.75 8.12
CA ARG A 119 -4.08 -14.20 9.45
C ARG A 119 -4.74 -12.83 9.33
N MET A 120 -4.24 -11.96 8.44
CA MET A 120 -4.84 -10.65 8.19
C MET A 120 -6.29 -10.77 7.71
N LYS A 121 -6.57 -11.75 6.84
CA LYS A 121 -7.92 -12.04 6.39
C LYS A 121 -8.84 -12.53 7.52
N GLU A 122 -8.33 -13.34 8.44
CA GLU A 122 -9.10 -13.80 9.59
C GLU A 122 -9.42 -12.66 10.57
N VAL A 123 -8.46 -11.78 10.86
CA VAL A 123 -8.67 -10.62 11.73
C VAL A 123 -9.72 -9.67 11.16
N ASN A 124 -9.83 -9.58 9.83
CA ASN A 124 -10.78 -8.70 9.15
C ASN A 124 -12.22 -9.25 9.09
N LYS A 125 -12.47 -10.50 9.52
CA LYS A 125 -13.81 -11.08 9.53
C LYS A 125 -14.68 -10.42 10.59
N GLY A 126 -15.64 -9.59 10.15
CA GLY A 126 -16.69 -9.01 11.00
C GLY A 126 -16.26 -7.86 11.93
N LYS A 127 -15.10 -7.27 11.71
CA LYS A 127 -14.57 -6.10 12.43
C LYS A 127 -14.22 -4.98 11.46
N GLU A 128 -14.03 -3.78 11.98
CA GLU A 128 -13.38 -2.71 11.21
C GLU A 128 -12.03 -3.21 10.67
N PRO A 129 -11.76 -2.98 9.36
CA PRO A 129 -10.48 -3.39 8.78
C PRO A 129 -9.32 -2.79 9.57
N PRO A 130 -8.25 -3.54 9.85
CA PRO A 130 -7.04 -2.95 10.40
C PRO A 130 -6.58 -1.76 9.55
N GLU A 131 -6.09 -0.70 10.19
CA GLU A 131 -5.68 0.55 9.51
C GLU A 131 -4.72 0.29 8.33
N PHE A 132 -3.91 -0.74 8.43
CA PHE A 132 -3.05 -1.22 7.35
C PHE A 132 -3.82 -1.53 6.07
N LEU A 133 -5.00 -2.15 6.15
CA LEU A 133 -5.82 -2.49 4.98
C LEU A 133 -6.47 -1.28 4.31
N ASN A 134 -6.55 -0.14 4.99
CA ASN A 134 -7.05 1.10 4.40
C ASN A 134 -6.10 1.64 3.32
N THR A 135 -4.80 1.42 3.49
CA THR A 135 -3.76 1.83 2.54
C THR A 135 -3.29 0.68 1.64
N HIS A 136 -3.38 -0.56 2.12
CA HIS A 136 -2.93 -1.79 1.45
C HIS A 136 -4.08 -2.79 1.29
N PRO A 137 -4.96 -2.61 0.31
CA PRO A 137 -6.14 -3.46 0.16
C PRO A 137 -5.76 -4.91 -0.12
N SER A 138 -6.36 -5.82 0.64
CA SER A 138 -6.22 -7.25 0.38
C SER A 138 -7.05 -7.66 -0.84
N SER A 139 -6.52 -8.59 -1.64
CA SER A 139 -7.29 -9.27 -2.69
C SER A 139 -6.99 -10.77 -2.68
N LYS A 140 -7.93 -11.58 -3.16
CA LYS A 140 -7.68 -13.02 -3.33
C LYS A 140 -6.44 -13.28 -4.18
N ASN A 141 -6.25 -12.47 -5.21
CA ASN A 141 -5.15 -12.61 -6.15
C ASN A 141 -3.77 -12.33 -5.52
N ARG A 142 -3.68 -11.55 -4.41
CA ARG A 142 -2.39 -11.30 -3.74
C ARG A 142 -1.80 -12.59 -3.19
N ILE A 143 -2.58 -13.34 -2.41
CA ILE A 143 -2.12 -14.61 -1.81
C ILE A 143 -1.74 -15.61 -2.91
N GLU A 144 -2.53 -15.70 -3.97
CA GLU A 144 -2.25 -16.58 -5.12
C GLU A 144 -0.95 -16.18 -5.83
N ASN A 145 -0.78 -14.90 -6.14
CA ASN A 145 0.44 -14.39 -6.76
C ASN A 145 1.68 -14.64 -5.88
N ILE A 146 1.58 -14.34 -4.59
CA ILE A 146 2.66 -14.60 -3.62
C ILE A 146 3.07 -16.06 -3.67
N ASN A 147 2.10 -16.99 -3.59
CA ASN A 147 2.38 -18.43 -3.63
C ASN A 147 3.06 -18.87 -4.94
N ASN A 148 2.65 -18.28 -6.07
CA ASN A 148 3.24 -18.59 -7.37
C ASN A 148 4.70 -18.13 -7.48
N TRP A 149 5.07 -17.04 -6.81
CA TRP A 149 6.44 -16.49 -6.83
C TRP A 149 7.41 -17.15 -5.84
N LEU A 150 6.90 -17.84 -4.78
CA LEU A 150 7.75 -18.38 -3.71
C LEU A 150 8.86 -19.28 -4.23
N SER A 151 8.55 -20.21 -5.14
CA SER A 151 9.53 -21.18 -5.65
C SER A 151 10.61 -20.53 -6.48
N GLU A 152 10.26 -19.58 -7.34
CA GLU A 152 11.19 -18.80 -8.14
C GLU A 152 12.10 -17.96 -7.23
N ILE A 153 11.53 -17.19 -6.32
CA ILE A 153 12.30 -16.27 -5.47
C ILE A 153 13.25 -17.00 -4.53
N ILE A 154 12.85 -18.15 -3.97
CA ILE A 154 13.75 -18.94 -3.12
C ILE A 154 14.99 -19.42 -3.88
N VAL A 155 14.86 -19.71 -5.15
CA VAL A 155 15.96 -20.20 -6.01
C VAL A 155 16.80 -19.05 -6.53
N ASP A 156 16.17 -17.99 -7.04
CA ASP A 156 16.85 -16.92 -7.77
C ASP A 156 17.43 -15.83 -6.84
N TYR A 157 16.86 -15.69 -5.64
CA TYR A 157 17.27 -14.70 -4.65
C TYR A 157 17.53 -15.34 -3.28
N PRO A 158 18.54 -16.26 -3.17
CA PRO A 158 18.89 -16.89 -1.91
C PRO A 158 19.47 -15.87 -0.90
N PRO A 159 19.48 -16.21 0.40
CA PRO A 159 20.07 -15.35 1.43
C PRO A 159 21.50 -14.92 1.10
N ILE A 160 21.78 -13.64 1.28
CA ILE A 160 23.14 -13.11 1.15
C ILE A 160 23.98 -13.68 2.30
N LYS A 161 25.06 -14.38 1.95
CA LYS A 161 26.02 -14.86 2.95
C LYS A 161 26.80 -13.66 3.48
N THR A 162 26.63 -13.31 4.74
CA THR A 162 27.41 -12.31 5.47
C THR A 162 28.67 -12.92 6.03
#